data_41ef7b849344b43ce5ccc15f5652b467
#
_entry.id   41ef7b849344b43ce5ccc15f5652b467
#
_cell.length_a   1.000
_cell.length_b   1.000
_cell.length_c   1.000
_cell.angle_alpha   90.00
_cell.angle_beta   90.00
_cell.angle_gamma   90.00
#
_symmetry.space_group_name_H-M   'P 1'
#
loop_
_entity.id
_entity.type
_entity.pdbx_description
1 polymer ?
#
loop_
_entity_poly.entity_id
_entity_poly.type
_entity_poly.pdbx_seq_one_letter_code
_entity_poly.pdbx_strand_id
1 'polypeptide(L)'
;MPGARCLDLFAGSGALGLEALSRGAAQVTFVERDRSAAQSIEACLQQWDHERRHTWRIVSAEAEAFLAGRAQPFDIVFLDPPFASGLLPVACARLEAGGWLAATARIYLECPAASLPPVPPNWRHERDKRSGQVGYHLYLRHRGIAAE
;
A
#
# COMPACT_ATOMS: atom_id res chain seq x y z
N MET A 1 -11.63 -7.32 -1.22
CA MET A 1 -10.75 -7.63 -0.09
C MET A 1 -10.64 -9.10 0.24
N PRO A 2 -11.72 -9.88 0.25
CA PRO A 2 -11.60 -11.29 0.66
C PRO A 2 -10.54 -12.03 -0.12
N GLY A 3 -9.61 -12.65 0.58
CA GLY A 3 -8.53 -13.42 -0.02
C GLY A 3 -7.38 -12.61 -0.60
N ALA A 4 -7.39 -11.29 -0.48
CA ALA A 4 -6.35 -10.43 -1.07
C ALA A 4 -5.09 -10.39 -0.20
N ARG A 5 -3.95 -10.31 -0.86
CA ARG A 5 -2.66 -10.03 -0.20
C ARG A 5 -2.43 -8.54 -0.35
N CYS A 6 -2.31 -7.85 0.79
CA CYS A 6 -2.27 -6.40 0.85
C CYS A 6 -0.94 -5.89 1.38
N LEU A 7 -0.50 -4.75 0.85
CA LEU A 7 0.70 -4.06 1.30
C LEU A 7 0.31 -2.65 1.72
N ASP A 8 0.61 -2.30 2.97
CA ASP A 8 0.47 -0.94 3.48
C ASP A 8 1.88 -0.36 3.58
N LEU A 9 2.30 0.33 2.52
CA LEU A 9 3.72 0.67 2.34
C LEU A 9 4.19 1.84 3.19
N PHE A 10 3.27 2.70 3.62
CA PHE A 10 3.55 3.82 4.53
C PHE A 10 2.54 3.74 5.67
N ALA A 11 2.71 2.73 6.51
CA ALA A 11 1.61 2.30 7.37
C ALA A 11 1.17 3.33 8.41
N GLY A 12 2.09 4.12 8.97
CA GLY A 12 1.73 5.11 9.98
C GLY A 12 1.06 4.49 11.18
N SER A 13 -0.23 4.78 11.37
CA SER A 13 -1.02 4.18 12.44
C SER A 13 -1.47 2.76 12.14
N GLY A 14 -1.36 2.32 10.89
CA GLY A 14 -1.81 1.01 10.47
C GLY A 14 -3.30 0.94 10.13
N ALA A 15 -4.00 2.07 10.08
CA ALA A 15 -5.44 2.09 9.92
C ALA A 15 -5.91 1.41 8.63
N LEU A 16 -5.24 1.68 7.52
CA LEU A 16 -5.65 1.10 6.23
C LEU A 16 -5.46 -0.41 6.20
N GLY A 17 -4.33 -0.89 6.69
CA GLY A 17 -4.06 -2.32 6.73
C GLY A 17 -4.96 -3.05 7.72
N LEU A 18 -5.26 -2.43 8.86
CA LEU A 18 -6.21 -2.99 9.83
C LEU A 18 -7.60 -3.11 9.21
N GLU A 19 -8.04 -2.08 8.48
CA GLU A 19 -9.32 -2.14 7.80
C GLU A 19 -9.34 -3.28 6.79
N ALA A 20 -8.25 -3.46 6.05
CA ALA A 20 -8.14 -4.55 5.09
C ALA A 20 -8.27 -5.92 5.76
N LEU A 21 -7.61 -6.12 6.91
CA LEU A 21 -7.74 -7.36 7.65
C LEU A 21 -9.17 -7.60 8.12
N SER A 22 -9.83 -6.56 8.62
CA SER A 22 -11.20 -6.68 9.11
C SER A 22 -12.18 -7.00 7.98
N ARG A 23 -11.82 -6.68 6.74
CA ARG A 23 -12.65 -6.96 5.57
C ARG A 23 -12.27 -8.26 4.86
N GLY A 24 -11.41 -9.07 5.45
CA GLY A 24 -11.14 -10.41 4.96
C GLY A 24 -9.91 -10.57 4.09
N ALA A 25 -8.96 -9.62 4.15
CA ALA A 25 -7.69 -9.80 3.45
C ALA A 25 -7.02 -11.10 3.92
N ALA A 26 -6.41 -11.83 2.99
CA ALA A 26 -5.72 -13.06 3.33
C ALA A 26 -4.47 -12.79 4.16
N GLN A 27 -3.75 -11.71 3.84
CA GLN A 27 -2.62 -11.26 4.63
C GLN A 27 -2.38 -9.79 4.38
N VAL A 28 -1.78 -9.10 5.35
CA VAL A 28 -1.37 -7.71 5.21
C VAL A 28 0.05 -7.56 5.70
N THR A 29 0.89 -6.92 4.88
CA THR A 29 2.23 -6.51 5.25
C THR A 29 2.22 -5.02 5.50
N PHE A 30 2.63 -4.62 6.70
CA PHE A 30 2.74 -3.21 7.08
C PHE A 30 4.21 -2.82 7.01
N VAL A 31 4.53 -1.76 6.28
CA VAL A 31 5.89 -1.22 6.23
C VAL A 31 5.86 0.17 6.86
N GLU A 32 6.66 0.36 7.89
CA GLU A 32 6.70 1.62 8.61
C GLU A 32 8.14 1.92 9.03
N ARG A 33 8.64 3.09 8.65
CA ARG A 33 10.03 3.47 8.94
C ARG A 33 10.26 3.84 10.39
N ASP A 34 9.24 4.43 11.04
CA ASP A 34 9.36 4.84 12.44
C ASP A 34 9.18 3.62 13.33
N ARG A 35 10.25 3.27 14.03
CA ARG A 35 10.26 2.08 14.87
C ARG A 35 9.19 2.13 15.94
N SER A 36 8.96 3.29 16.54
CA SER A 36 7.93 3.46 17.56
C SER A 36 6.54 3.24 17.00
N ALA A 37 6.28 3.79 15.82
CA ALA A 37 5.00 3.59 15.13
C ALA A 37 4.81 2.13 14.76
N ALA A 38 5.85 1.47 14.27
CA ALA A 38 5.79 0.05 13.93
C ALA A 38 5.46 -0.80 15.15
N GLN A 39 6.06 -0.49 16.30
CA GLN A 39 5.77 -1.19 17.55
C GLN A 39 4.33 -0.97 18.00
N SER A 40 3.80 0.24 17.80
CA SER A 40 2.42 0.54 18.13
C SER A 40 1.44 -0.25 17.27
N ILE A 41 1.74 -0.40 15.97
CA ILE A 41 0.92 -1.23 15.09
C ILE A 41 0.93 -2.68 15.57
N GLU A 42 2.11 -3.19 15.90
CA GLU A 42 2.22 -4.57 16.37
C GLU A 42 1.41 -4.80 17.65
N ALA A 43 1.53 -3.89 18.61
CA ALA A 43 0.78 -4.01 19.86
C ALA A 43 -0.73 -4.00 19.60
N CYS A 44 -1.18 -3.10 18.72
CA CYS A 44 -2.59 -3.02 18.35
C CYS A 44 -3.07 -4.32 17.70
N LEU A 45 -2.29 -4.88 16.79
CA LEU A 45 -2.65 -6.11 16.09
C LEU A 45 -2.67 -7.31 17.04
N GLN A 46 -1.71 -7.40 17.94
CA GLN A 46 -1.69 -8.49 18.92
C GLN A 46 -2.91 -8.46 19.80
N GLN A 47 -3.35 -7.27 20.21
CA GLN A 47 -4.54 -7.14 21.03
C GLN A 47 -5.82 -7.44 20.24
N TRP A 48 -5.92 -6.88 19.04
CA TRP A 48 -7.09 -7.06 18.19
C TRP A 48 -7.22 -8.51 17.72
N ASP A 49 -6.10 -9.13 17.34
CA ASP A 49 -6.06 -10.49 16.80
C ASP A 49 -5.48 -11.46 17.83
N HIS A 50 -5.91 -11.34 19.08
CA HIS A 50 -5.36 -12.17 20.16
C HIS A 50 -5.61 -13.66 19.94
N GLU A 51 -6.62 -14.03 19.17
CA GLU A 51 -6.90 -15.41 18.81
C GLU A 51 -6.11 -15.89 17.58
N ARG A 52 -5.29 -15.04 17.01
CA ARG A 52 -4.42 -15.34 15.88
C ARG A 52 -5.16 -15.93 14.68
N ARG A 53 -6.25 -15.27 14.30
CA ARG A 53 -7.07 -15.69 13.17
C ARG A 53 -6.68 -15.00 11.85
N HIS A 54 -5.74 -14.07 11.91
CA HIS A 54 -5.36 -13.25 10.75
C HIS A 54 -3.87 -13.37 10.49
N THR A 55 -3.48 -13.18 9.25
CA THR A 55 -2.07 -13.21 8.85
C THR A 55 -1.60 -11.79 8.59
N TRP A 56 -0.62 -11.36 9.35
CA TRP A 56 -0.04 -10.03 9.18
C TRP A 56 1.44 -10.03 9.52
N ARG A 57 2.14 -9.09 8.96
CA ARG A 57 3.57 -8.93 9.18
C ARG A 57 3.90 -7.44 9.24
N ILE A 58 4.80 -7.06 10.14
CA ILE A 58 5.26 -5.68 10.26
C ILE A 58 6.74 -5.63 9.95
N VAL A 59 7.10 -4.73 9.04
CA VAL A 59 8.48 -4.50 8.64
C VAL A 59 8.84 -3.07 9.03
N SER A 60 9.79 -2.92 9.95
CA SER A 60 10.29 -1.62 10.36
C SER A 60 11.41 -1.23 9.40
N ALA A 61 11.08 -0.48 8.37
CA ALA A 61 12.02 -0.13 7.30
C ALA A 61 11.49 1.05 6.50
N GLU A 62 12.41 1.73 5.81
CA GLU A 62 12.05 2.70 4.78
C GLU A 62 11.39 1.96 3.62
N ALA A 63 10.42 2.62 2.97
CA ALA A 63 9.74 2.04 1.82
C ALA A 63 10.73 1.62 0.73
N GLU A 64 11.72 2.47 0.44
CA GLU A 64 12.72 2.14 -0.58
C GLU A 64 13.53 0.91 -0.24
N ALA A 65 13.91 0.77 1.03
CA ALA A 65 14.66 -0.40 1.48
C ALA A 65 13.83 -1.66 1.35
N PHE A 66 12.55 -1.59 1.71
CA PHE A 66 11.64 -2.71 1.56
C PHE A 66 11.52 -3.12 0.09
N LEU A 67 11.34 -2.15 -0.79
CA LEU A 67 11.16 -2.41 -2.23
C LEU A 67 12.46 -2.82 -2.93
N ALA A 68 13.59 -2.69 -2.28
CA ALA A 68 14.87 -3.21 -2.80
C ALA A 68 15.07 -4.67 -2.43
N GLY A 69 14.24 -5.22 -1.57
CA GLY A 69 14.35 -6.59 -1.12
C GLY A 69 13.66 -7.57 -2.06
N ARG A 70 13.40 -8.75 -1.52
CA ARG A 70 12.79 -9.84 -2.30
C ARG A 70 11.32 -9.57 -2.52
N ALA A 71 10.92 -9.47 -3.78
CA ALA A 71 9.54 -9.14 -4.13
C ALA A 71 8.59 -10.32 -3.92
N GLN A 72 7.37 -9.98 -3.52
CA GLN A 72 6.23 -10.88 -3.60
C GLN A 72 5.06 -10.10 -4.21
N PRO A 73 4.23 -10.71 -5.03
CA PRO A 73 3.14 -9.97 -5.68
C PRO A 73 2.00 -9.72 -4.71
N PHE A 74 1.57 -8.46 -4.63
CA PHE A 74 0.42 -8.04 -3.83
C PHE A 74 -0.77 -7.76 -4.74
N ASP A 75 -1.96 -8.02 -4.22
CA ASP A 75 -3.21 -7.77 -4.93
C ASP A 75 -3.71 -6.35 -4.70
N ILE A 76 -3.40 -5.78 -3.53
CA ILE A 76 -3.81 -4.43 -3.15
C ILE A 76 -2.64 -3.75 -2.46
N VAL A 77 -2.34 -2.52 -2.88
CA VAL A 77 -1.29 -1.70 -2.27
C VAL A 77 -1.88 -0.36 -1.86
N PHE A 78 -1.59 0.05 -0.63
CA PHE A 78 -1.98 1.35 -0.11
C PHE A 78 -0.74 2.25 -0.08
N LEU A 79 -0.86 3.44 -0.68
CA LEU A 79 0.22 4.42 -0.77
C LEU A 79 -0.25 5.74 -0.16
N ASP A 80 0.17 6.00 1.05
CA ASP A 80 -0.17 7.22 1.78
C ASP A 80 1.09 7.79 2.45
N PRO A 81 2.08 8.25 1.65
CA PRO A 81 3.32 8.78 2.21
C PRO A 81 3.10 10.17 2.81
N PRO A 82 4.05 10.65 3.62
CA PRO A 82 4.00 12.03 4.10
C PRO A 82 3.96 12.99 2.92
N PHE A 83 3.14 14.04 3.02
CA PHE A 83 3.02 15.03 1.97
C PHE A 83 4.38 15.70 1.72
N ALA A 84 4.60 16.11 0.46
CA ALA A 84 5.81 16.79 0.01
C ALA A 84 7.09 15.97 0.15
N SER A 85 6.97 14.65 0.35
CA SER A 85 8.14 13.79 0.50
C SER A 85 8.80 13.40 -0.81
N GLY A 86 8.09 13.50 -1.94
CA GLY A 86 8.59 13.05 -3.25
C GLY A 86 8.69 11.55 -3.39
N LEU A 87 8.16 10.79 -2.43
CA LEU A 87 8.32 9.34 -2.41
C LEU A 87 7.35 8.61 -3.35
N LEU A 88 6.20 9.22 -3.68
CA LEU A 88 5.19 8.53 -4.48
C LEU A 88 5.66 8.09 -5.86
N PRO A 89 6.27 8.96 -6.68
CA PRO A 89 6.66 8.54 -8.02
C PRO A 89 7.66 7.39 -8.00
N VAL A 90 8.62 7.43 -7.08
CA VAL A 90 9.62 6.38 -6.96
C VAL A 90 8.98 5.07 -6.52
N ALA A 91 8.10 5.13 -5.52
CA ALA A 91 7.41 3.94 -5.03
C ALA A 91 6.56 3.31 -6.12
N CYS A 92 5.80 4.12 -6.86
CA CYS A 92 4.97 3.62 -7.95
C CYS A 92 5.81 2.92 -9.02
N ALA A 93 6.93 3.52 -9.42
CA ALA A 93 7.80 2.95 -10.43
C ALA A 93 8.42 1.62 -9.95
N ARG A 94 8.87 1.56 -8.72
CA ARG A 94 9.47 0.35 -8.16
C ARG A 94 8.46 -0.77 -7.97
N LEU A 95 7.25 -0.43 -7.54
CA LEU A 95 6.19 -1.42 -7.41
C LEU A 95 5.90 -2.09 -8.76
N GLU A 96 5.81 -1.29 -9.82
CA GLU A 96 5.50 -1.83 -11.15
C GLU A 96 6.67 -2.63 -11.71
N ALA A 97 7.89 -2.12 -11.63
CA ALA A 97 9.04 -2.74 -12.26
C ALA A 97 9.60 -3.92 -11.46
N GLY A 98 9.38 -3.96 -10.16
CA GLY A 98 10.08 -4.89 -9.27
C GLY A 98 9.39 -6.19 -8.98
N GLY A 99 8.24 -6.48 -9.57
CA GLY A 99 7.53 -7.72 -9.31
C GLY A 99 6.66 -7.70 -8.05
N TRP A 100 6.33 -6.51 -7.57
CA TRP A 100 5.58 -6.35 -6.33
C TRP A 100 4.06 -6.37 -6.52
N LEU A 101 3.59 -6.42 -7.77
CA LEU A 101 2.16 -6.37 -8.06
C LEU A 101 1.71 -7.65 -8.75
N ALA A 102 0.56 -8.16 -8.31
CA ALA A 102 -0.09 -9.26 -9.00
C ALA A 102 -0.49 -8.85 -10.42
N ALA A 103 -0.77 -9.82 -11.28
CA ALA A 103 -1.16 -9.54 -12.66
C ALA A 103 -2.31 -8.55 -12.71
N THR A 104 -3.29 -8.71 -11.83
CA THR A 104 -4.35 -7.73 -11.62
C THR A 104 -4.23 -7.23 -10.19
N ALA A 105 -3.98 -5.94 -10.03
CA ALA A 105 -3.77 -5.35 -8.72
C ALA A 105 -4.46 -4.00 -8.64
N ARG A 106 -4.84 -3.62 -7.44
CA ARG A 106 -5.40 -2.30 -7.17
C ARG A 106 -4.45 -1.51 -6.31
N ILE A 107 -4.26 -0.25 -6.67
CA ILE A 107 -3.38 0.65 -5.95
C ILE A 107 -4.21 1.84 -5.47
N TYR A 108 -4.27 2.00 -4.16
CA TYR A 108 -4.93 3.12 -3.52
C TYR A 108 -3.86 4.14 -3.13
N LEU A 109 -4.06 5.39 -3.54
CA LEU A 109 -3.03 6.41 -3.43
C LEU A 109 -3.64 7.70 -2.86
N GLU A 110 -3.01 8.25 -1.82
CA GLU A 110 -3.35 9.55 -1.28
C GLU A 110 -2.24 10.55 -1.60
N CYS A 111 -2.63 11.74 -2.04
CA CYS A 111 -1.68 12.79 -2.38
C CYS A 111 -2.36 14.15 -2.19
N PRO A 112 -1.59 15.25 -2.23
CA PRO A 112 -2.22 16.57 -2.26
C PRO A 112 -3.12 16.69 -3.48
N ALA A 113 -4.31 17.26 -3.31
CA ALA A 113 -5.31 17.34 -4.37
C ALA A 113 -4.79 18.02 -5.63
N ALA A 114 -3.84 18.96 -5.47
CA ALA A 114 -3.28 19.72 -6.58
C ALA A 114 -2.07 19.05 -7.23
N SER A 115 -1.62 17.90 -6.73
CA SER A 115 -0.34 17.32 -7.14
C SER A 115 -0.45 15.83 -7.37
N LEU A 116 -1.23 15.42 -8.36
CA LEU A 116 -1.29 14.02 -8.74
C LEU A 116 0.06 13.58 -9.30
N PRO A 117 0.71 12.57 -8.71
CA PRO A 117 2.00 12.12 -9.20
C PRO A 117 1.87 11.35 -10.51
N PRO A 118 2.92 11.30 -11.32
CA PRO A 118 2.95 10.42 -12.47
C PRO A 118 2.95 8.96 -12.01
N VAL A 119 2.18 8.13 -12.68
CA VAL A 119 2.10 6.70 -12.39
C VAL A 119 2.45 5.90 -13.63
N PRO A 120 2.81 4.61 -13.49
CA PRO A 120 3.06 3.77 -14.68
C PRO A 120 1.89 3.79 -15.65
N PRO A 121 2.16 3.78 -16.96
CA PRO A 121 1.09 3.94 -17.96
C PRO A 121 0.09 2.79 -18.01
N ASN A 122 0.44 1.62 -17.47
CA ASN A 122 -0.48 0.51 -17.42
C ASN A 122 -1.38 0.50 -16.17
N TRP A 123 -1.28 1.54 -15.36
CA TRP A 123 -2.20 1.72 -14.23
C TRP A 123 -3.36 2.59 -14.70
N ARG A 124 -4.54 2.02 -14.77
CA ARG A 124 -5.72 2.77 -15.19
C ARG A 124 -6.37 3.45 -14.01
N HIS A 125 -6.59 4.75 -14.12
CA HIS A 125 -7.25 5.54 -13.09
C HIS A 125 -8.75 5.19 -13.08
N GLU A 126 -9.21 4.59 -12.00
CA GLU A 126 -10.60 4.09 -11.92
C GLU A 126 -11.51 5.04 -11.17
N ARG A 127 -11.03 5.62 -10.09
CA ARG A 127 -11.82 6.50 -9.24
C ARG A 127 -10.94 7.55 -8.61
N ASP A 128 -11.56 8.69 -8.32
CA ASP A 128 -10.91 9.69 -7.50
C ASP A 128 -11.96 10.34 -6.59
N LYS A 129 -11.46 10.93 -5.51
CA LYS A 129 -12.27 11.66 -4.57
C LYS A 129 -11.39 12.74 -3.95
N ARG A 130 -11.97 13.88 -3.66
CA ARG A 130 -11.26 14.96 -3.02
C ARG A 130 -11.93 15.31 -1.70
N SER A 131 -11.14 15.47 -0.66
CA SER A 131 -11.63 15.94 0.64
C SER A 131 -10.65 17.02 1.11
N GLY A 132 -11.10 18.28 1.07
CA GLY A 132 -10.23 19.40 1.37
C GLY A 132 -9.05 19.46 0.41
N GLN A 133 -7.84 19.36 0.93
CA GLN A 133 -6.62 19.41 0.13
C GLN A 133 -6.05 18.04 -0.17
N VAL A 134 -6.76 16.98 0.15
CA VAL A 134 -6.30 15.61 -0.05
C VAL A 134 -7.05 14.98 -1.21
N GLY A 135 -6.32 14.37 -2.12
CA GLY A 135 -6.86 13.57 -3.21
C GLY A 135 -6.69 12.09 -2.91
N TYR A 136 -7.75 11.33 -3.15
CA TYR A 136 -7.78 9.88 -2.99
C TYR A 136 -7.98 9.27 -4.35
N HIS A 137 -7.10 8.37 -4.77
CA HIS A 137 -7.13 7.81 -6.11
C HIS A 137 -7.04 6.30 -6.07
N LEU A 138 -7.84 5.63 -6.90
CA LEU A 138 -7.78 4.20 -7.07
C LEU A 138 -7.35 3.90 -8.50
N TYR A 139 -6.30 3.11 -8.63
CA TYR A 139 -5.81 2.64 -9.91
C TYR A 139 -5.98 1.14 -10.02
N LEU A 140 -6.24 0.67 -11.23
CA LEU A 140 -6.25 -0.75 -11.56
C LEU A 140 -5.07 -1.05 -12.46
N ARG A 141 -4.21 -1.92 -12.00
CA ARG A 141 -3.12 -2.43 -12.81
C ARG A 141 -3.54 -3.77 -13.40
N HIS A 142 -3.37 -3.92 -14.70
CA HIS A 142 -3.64 -5.19 -15.37
C HIS A 142 -2.50 -5.52 -16.31
N ARG A 143 -1.82 -6.64 -16.08
CA ARG A 143 -0.61 -6.99 -16.79
C ARG A 143 -0.81 -7.09 -18.30
N GLY A 144 -1.96 -7.57 -18.75
CA GLY A 144 -2.23 -7.73 -20.18
C GLY A 144 -2.60 -6.46 -20.91
N ILE A 145 -2.74 -5.32 -20.18
CA ILE A 145 -3.06 -4.02 -20.78
C ILE A 145 -1.79 -3.19 -20.91
N ALA A 146 -0.65 -3.83 -20.87
CA ALA A 146 0.61 -3.13 -20.96
C ALA A 146 0.59 -2.19 -22.16
N ALA A 147 1.18 -1.03 -21.95
CA ALA A 147 1.26 0.03 -22.93
C ALA A 147 1.61 -0.52 -24.30
N GLU A 148 0.67 -0.48 -25.16
CA GLU A 148 0.91 -0.82 -26.57
C GLU A 148 1.09 0.43 -27.36
#